data_fa163ba1699bdab0be8ba4b7ebb23ef0
#
_entry.id   fa163ba1699bdab0be8ba4b7ebb23ef0
#
_cell.length_a   1.000
_cell.length_b   1.000
_cell.length_c   1.000
_cell.angle_alpha   90.00
_cell.angle_beta   90.00
_cell.angle_gamma   90.00
#
_symmetry.space_group_name_H-M   'P 1'
#
loop_
_entity.id
_entity.type
_entity.pdbx_description
1 polymer ?
#
loop_
_entity_poly.entity_id
_entity_poly.type
_entity_poly.pdbx_seq_one_letter_code
_entity_poly.pdbx_strand_id
1 'polypeptide(L)'
;MRAHYAGMERLDSIASELARETIEGFSWDPYRDAYVEAAGITGTASVTASEQLQKMFSPFLWRYPILESAAALWRMHLQGLPIGIVSNASGQVEATLANQCICQVGTGAGVPVLIVTDSHIIGTAKPHAGVFRDAIAVMNDKGIGNDRIAYVGDSYVNDVVGARNAGLHPILLDPYNDHARYDCERISSLHELLALI
;
A
#
# COMPACT_ATOMS: atom_id res chain seq x y z
N MET A 1 13.68 -0.73 4.22
CA MET A 1 12.74 0.25 3.64
C MET A 1 13.15 0.71 2.23
N ARG A 2 14.32 1.32 2.04
CA ARG A 2 14.75 1.84 0.71
C ARG A 2 14.56 0.83 -0.44
N ALA A 3 15.01 -0.41 -0.25
CA ALA A 3 14.92 -1.46 -1.27
C ALA A 3 13.46 -1.81 -1.65
N HIS A 4 12.52 -1.74 -0.71
CA HIS A 4 11.10 -1.94 -0.98
C HIS A 4 10.56 -0.88 -1.93
N TYR A 5 10.79 0.40 -1.63
CA TYR A 5 10.29 1.49 -2.48
C TYR A 5 10.93 1.49 -3.88
N ALA A 6 12.22 1.15 -4.00
CA ALA A 6 12.85 0.95 -5.30
C ALA A 6 12.20 -0.18 -6.11
N GLY A 7 11.82 -1.27 -5.44
CA GLY A 7 11.07 -2.37 -6.05
C GLY A 7 9.67 -1.94 -6.51
N MET A 8 8.94 -1.19 -5.69
CA MET A 8 7.61 -0.67 -6.04
C MET A 8 7.67 0.29 -7.23
N GLU A 9 8.63 1.22 -7.25
CA GLU A 9 8.84 2.12 -8.39
C GLU A 9 9.10 1.35 -9.68
N ARG A 10 9.92 0.29 -9.61
CA ARG A 10 10.21 -0.54 -10.79
C ARG A 10 8.97 -1.26 -11.32
N LEU A 11 8.11 -1.77 -10.43
CA LEU A 11 6.83 -2.36 -10.83
C LEU A 11 5.91 -1.33 -11.48
N ASP A 12 5.77 -0.16 -10.87
CA ASP A 12 4.93 0.92 -11.39
C ASP A 12 5.42 1.40 -12.76
N SER A 13 6.74 1.47 -12.96
CA SER A 13 7.36 1.80 -14.24
C SER A 13 6.92 0.84 -15.34
N ILE A 14 7.08 -0.45 -15.10
CA ILE A 14 6.74 -1.51 -16.06
C ILE A 14 5.22 -1.57 -16.28
N ALA A 15 4.42 -1.50 -15.22
CA ALA A 15 2.97 -1.51 -15.34
C ALA A 15 2.44 -0.31 -16.12
N SER A 16 3.07 0.86 -15.98
CA SER A 16 2.71 2.06 -16.75
C SER A 16 3.06 1.92 -18.23
N GLU A 17 4.10 1.19 -18.57
CA GLU A 17 4.47 0.85 -19.94
C GLU A 17 3.53 -0.23 -20.52
N LEU A 18 3.22 -1.27 -19.73
CA LEU A 18 2.35 -2.38 -20.11
C LEU A 18 0.85 -2.01 -20.15
N ALA A 19 0.41 -1.01 -19.43
CA ALA A 19 -0.99 -0.51 -19.52
C ALA A 19 -1.30 0.05 -20.93
N ARG A 20 -0.30 0.18 -21.79
CA ARG A 20 -0.45 0.42 -23.22
C ARG A 20 -0.57 -0.87 -24.05
N GLU A 21 -0.25 -2.03 -23.46
CA GLU A 21 -0.27 -3.35 -24.12
C GLU A 21 -0.79 -4.39 -23.11
N THR A 22 -1.95 -4.95 -23.32
CA THR A 22 -2.70 -5.96 -22.53
C THR A 22 -1.91 -6.75 -21.47
N ILE A 23 -2.37 -6.70 -20.21
CA ILE A 23 -1.78 -7.39 -19.06
C ILE A 23 -2.06 -8.91 -19.11
N GLU A 24 -1.21 -9.68 -19.73
CA GLU A 24 -1.07 -11.12 -19.47
C GLU A 24 0.27 -11.35 -18.75
N GLY A 25 0.22 -11.77 -17.47
CA GLY A 25 1.38 -12.23 -16.73
C GLY A 25 2.11 -11.20 -15.87
N PHE A 26 1.43 -10.68 -14.83
CA PHE A 26 2.13 -9.90 -13.82
C PHE A 26 3.19 -10.74 -13.10
N SER A 27 4.47 -10.33 -13.20
CA SER A 27 5.58 -10.95 -12.50
C SER A 27 6.15 -10.03 -11.41
N TRP A 28 6.47 -10.61 -10.26
CA TRP A 28 7.21 -9.94 -9.19
C TRP A 28 8.73 -9.90 -9.41
N ASP A 29 9.22 -10.47 -10.51
CA ASP A 29 10.66 -10.50 -10.81
C ASP A 29 11.30 -9.12 -10.85
N PRO A 30 10.73 -8.13 -11.55
CA PRO A 30 11.31 -6.79 -11.58
C PRO A 30 11.39 -6.10 -10.21
N TYR A 31 10.40 -6.36 -9.33
CA TYR A 31 10.46 -5.89 -7.95
C TYR A 31 11.63 -6.51 -7.20
N ARG A 32 11.78 -7.84 -7.28
CA ARG A 32 12.85 -8.55 -6.57
C ARG A 32 14.23 -8.11 -7.04
N ASP A 33 14.40 -7.95 -8.34
CA ASP A 33 15.68 -7.52 -8.93
C ASP A 33 16.04 -6.11 -8.46
N ALA A 34 15.11 -5.16 -8.54
CA ALA A 34 15.33 -3.80 -8.06
C ALA A 34 15.52 -3.75 -6.53
N TYR A 35 14.83 -4.59 -5.77
CA TYR A 35 15.03 -4.72 -4.32
C TYR A 35 16.44 -5.16 -3.99
N VAL A 36 16.92 -6.20 -4.67
CA VAL A 36 18.27 -6.77 -4.46
C VAL A 36 19.36 -5.77 -4.85
N GLU A 37 19.19 -5.08 -5.98
CA GLU A 37 20.10 -4.04 -6.43
C GLU A 37 20.17 -2.86 -5.43
N ALA A 38 19.01 -2.37 -4.98
CA ALA A 38 18.93 -1.29 -4.00
C ALA A 38 19.46 -1.70 -2.60
N ALA A 39 19.53 -3.01 -2.32
CA ALA A 39 20.20 -3.56 -1.15
C ALA A 39 21.74 -3.63 -1.32
N GLY A 40 22.28 -3.22 -2.46
CA GLY A 40 23.72 -3.20 -2.76
C GLY A 40 24.28 -4.52 -3.27
N ILE A 41 23.45 -5.48 -3.67
CA ILE A 41 23.88 -6.78 -4.21
C ILE A 41 23.84 -6.71 -5.73
N THR A 42 25.00 -6.83 -6.39
CA THR A 42 25.17 -6.67 -7.83
C THR A 42 25.90 -7.85 -8.47
N GLY A 43 25.94 -7.91 -9.80
CA GLY A 43 26.65 -8.95 -10.56
C GLY A 43 25.99 -10.33 -10.43
N THR A 44 26.80 -11.40 -10.47
CA THR A 44 26.30 -12.78 -10.39
C THR A 44 25.59 -13.09 -9.05
N ALA A 45 25.96 -12.40 -7.97
CA ALA A 45 25.32 -12.57 -6.66
C ALA A 45 23.86 -12.09 -6.65
N SER A 46 23.49 -11.13 -7.51
CA SER A 46 22.12 -10.61 -7.55
C SER A 46 21.11 -11.66 -7.99
N VAL A 47 21.47 -12.52 -8.94
CA VAL A 47 20.59 -13.61 -9.42
C VAL A 47 20.26 -14.57 -8.28
N THR A 48 21.29 -15.05 -7.59
CA THR A 48 21.11 -15.95 -6.44
C THR A 48 20.30 -15.28 -5.33
N ALA A 49 20.55 -13.99 -5.05
CA ALA A 49 19.81 -13.23 -4.04
C ALA A 49 18.33 -13.06 -4.42
N SER A 50 18.03 -12.78 -5.68
CA SER A 50 16.65 -12.66 -6.19
C SER A 50 15.89 -13.99 -6.06
N GLU A 51 16.55 -15.11 -6.42
CA GLU A 51 15.98 -16.46 -6.24
C GLU A 51 15.73 -16.80 -4.75
N GLN A 52 16.64 -16.44 -3.85
CA GLN A 52 16.45 -16.65 -2.42
C GLN A 52 15.30 -15.77 -1.89
N LEU A 53 15.23 -14.52 -2.29
CA LEU A 53 14.14 -13.64 -1.94
C LEU A 53 12.80 -14.20 -2.40
N GLN A 54 12.73 -14.73 -3.63
CA GLN A 54 11.54 -15.42 -4.14
C GLN A 54 11.07 -16.57 -3.24
N LYS A 55 12.00 -17.41 -2.77
CA LYS A 55 11.69 -18.52 -1.85
C LYS A 55 11.19 -18.05 -0.50
N MET A 56 11.60 -16.84 -0.07
CA MET A 56 11.17 -16.22 1.19
C MET A 56 9.82 -15.51 1.07
N PHE A 57 9.35 -15.19 -0.16
CA PHE A 57 8.06 -14.57 -0.38
C PHE A 57 6.94 -15.48 0.15
N SER A 58 6.27 -15.00 1.16
CA SER A 58 5.12 -15.67 1.77
C SER A 58 4.14 -14.62 2.27
N PRO A 59 2.86 -14.97 2.49
CA PRO A 59 1.88 -14.05 3.08
C PRO A 59 2.32 -13.46 4.42
N PHE A 60 3.30 -14.07 5.08
CA PHE A 60 3.81 -13.65 6.39
C PHE A 60 5.18 -12.96 6.32
N LEU A 61 5.62 -12.51 5.13
CA LEU A 61 6.91 -11.83 4.97
C LEU A 61 6.94 -10.49 5.71
N TRP A 62 5.84 -9.74 5.67
CA TRP A 62 5.70 -8.42 6.28
C TRP A 62 5.43 -8.53 7.78
N ARG A 63 6.48 -8.67 8.58
CA ARG A 63 6.38 -8.96 10.03
C ARG A 63 6.81 -7.80 10.92
N TYR A 64 7.48 -6.81 10.37
CA TYR A 64 8.03 -5.72 11.15
C TYR A 64 7.27 -4.42 10.86
N PRO A 65 6.59 -3.85 11.86
CA PRO A 65 5.89 -2.59 11.69
C PRO A 65 6.89 -1.43 11.51
N ILE A 66 6.52 -0.46 10.70
CA ILE A 66 7.18 0.84 10.68
C ILE A 66 6.59 1.65 11.83
N LEU A 67 7.35 1.77 12.93
CA LEU A 67 6.84 2.38 14.17
C LEU A 67 6.38 3.82 13.99
N GLU A 68 7.05 4.60 13.14
CA GLU A 68 6.64 5.96 12.79
C GLU A 68 5.26 6.00 12.12
N SER A 69 5.00 5.05 11.20
CA SER A 69 3.69 4.94 10.54
C SER A 69 2.60 4.53 11.54
N ALA A 70 2.89 3.61 12.45
CA ALA A 70 1.97 3.24 13.52
C ALA A 70 1.66 4.42 14.46
N ALA A 71 2.67 5.23 14.80
CA ALA A 71 2.49 6.43 15.60
C ALA A 71 1.65 7.49 14.86
N ALA A 72 1.82 7.64 13.54
CA ALA A 72 1.00 8.53 12.73
C ALA A 72 -0.48 8.09 12.72
N LEU A 73 -0.76 6.79 12.58
CA LEU A 73 -2.13 6.25 12.66
C LEU A 73 -2.77 6.56 14.02
N TRP A 74 -2.03 6.40 15.13
CA TRP A 74 -2.52 6.78 16.47
C TRP A 74 -2.85 8.27 16.56
N ARG A 75 -2.01 9.15 15.99
CA ARG A 75 -2.28 10.59 15.99
C ARG A 75 -3.54 10.94 15.21
N MET A 76 -3.74 10.32 14.03
CA MET A 76 -4.97 10.49 13.24
C MET A 76 -6.20 10.04 14.02
N HIS A 77 -6.13 8.88 14.65
CA HIS A 77 -7.22 8.36 15.49
C HIS A 77 -7.55 9.30 16.66
N LEU A 78 -6.55 9.82 17.37
CA LEU A 78 -6.74 10.76 18.48
C LEU A 78 -7.34 12.11 18.04
N GLN A 79 -7.20 12.46 16.77
CA GLN A 79 -7.85 13.63 16.17
C GLN A 79 -9.27 13.31 15.66
N GLY A 80 -9.75 12.09 15.87
CA GLY A 80 -11.09 11.67 15.49
C GLY A 80 -11.27 11.34 14.01
N LEU A 81 -10.18 11.17 13.26
CA LEU A 81 -10.25 10.80 11.85
C LEU A 81 -10.71 9.35 11.69
N PRO A 82 -11.72 9.07 10.87
CA PRO A 82 -12.12 7.72 10.54
C PRO A 82 -11.08 7.08 9.61
N ILE A 83 -10.63 5.88 9.95
CA ILE A 83 -9.58 5.16 9.24
C ILE A 83 -10.14 3.84 8.72
N GLY A 84 -9.85 3.49 7.48
CA GLY A 84 -10.07 2.19 6.86
C GLY A 84 -8.78 1.68 6.21
N ILE A 85 -8.66 0.38 6.07
CA ILE A 85 -7.51 -0.27 5.41
C ILE A 85 -8.02 -1.02 4.17
N VAL A 86 -7.36 -0.82 3.02
CA VAL A 86 -7.59 -1.58 1.79
C VAL A 86 -6.26 -2.10 1.28
N SER A 87 -6.10 -3.41 1.20
CA SER A 87 -4.82 -4.06 0.88
C SER A 87 -4.94 -5.10 -0.22
N ASN A 88 -3.97 -5.11 -1.15
CA ASN A 88 -3.72 -6.26 -2.00
C ASN A 88 -2.94 -7.28 -1.17
N ALA A 89 -3.63 -8.29 -0.64
CA ALA A 89 -3.09 -9.26 0.30
C ALA A 89 -3.59 -10.69 -0.03
N SER A 90 -3.29 -11.65 0.85
CA SER A 90 -3.57 -13.07 0.62
C SER A 90 -4.49 -13.67 1.69
N GLY A 91 -5.39 -12.85 2.27
CA GLY A 91 -6.36 -13.29 3.29
C GLY A 91 -5.89 -13.15 4.74
N GLN A 92 -4.69 -12.59 4.97
CA GLN A 92 -4.08 -12.55 6.31
C GLN A 92 -3.89 -11.13 6.87
N VAL A 93 -4.22 -10.07 6.10
CA VAL A 93 -3.81 -8.70 6.45
C VAL A 93 -4.41 -8.24 7.79
N GLU A 94 -5.69 -8.51 8.05
CA GLU A 94 -6.34 -8.10 9.29
C GLU A 94 -5.69 -8.76 10.52
N ALA A 95 -5.49 -10.07 10.47
CA ALA A 95 -4.83 -10.80 11.55
C ALA A 95 -3.38 -10.34 11.75
N THR A 96 -2.65 -10.04 10.66
CA THR A 96 -1.28 -9.53 10.73
C THR A 96 -1.22 -8.17 11.42
N LEU A 97 -2.09 -7.24 11.04
CA LEU A 97 -2.14 -5.90 11.65
C LEU A 97 -2.53 -5.94 13.12
N ALA A 98 -3.52 -6.77 13.48
CA ALA A 98 -3.95 -6.96 14.85
C ALA A 98 -2.87 -7.60 15.74
N ASN A 99 -2.22 -8.67 15.25
CA ASN A 99 -1.14 -9.37 15.98
C ASN A 99 0.09 -8.48 16.21
N GLN A 100 0.33 -7.52 15.34
CA GLN A 100 1.41 -6.54 15.47
C GLN A 100 0.99 -5.28 16.22
N CYS A 101 -0.23 -5.24 16.76
CA CYS A 101 -0.79 -4.09 17.47
C CYS A 101 -0.75 -2.78 16.65
N ILE A 102 -0.86 -2.87 15.32
CA ILE A 102 -0.89 -1.70 14.43
C ILE A 102 -2.30 -1.14 14.40
N CYS A 103 -3.26 -1.92 13.93
CA CYS A 103 -4.68 -1.57 13.92
C CYS A 103 -5.56 -2.82 13.87
N GLN A 104 -6.82 -2.71 14.24
CA GLN A 104 -7.83 -3.75 14.13
C GLN A 104 -9.23 -3.15 14.03
N VAL A 105 -10.18 -3.94 13.55
CA VAL A 105 -11.59 -3.58 13.62
C VAL A 105 -12.09 -3.84 15.05
N GLY A 106 -12.76 -2.86 15.63
CA GLY A 106 -13.25 -2.95 17.02
C GLY A 106 -12.18 -2.69 18.07
N THR A 107 -12.33 -3.32 19.25
CA THR A 107 -11.43 -3.14 20.41
C THR A 107 -10.20 -4.01 20.31
N GLY A 108 -9.03 -3.47 20.69
CA GLY A 108 -7.76 -4.19 20.67
C GLY A 108 -6.59 -3.31 21.12
N ALA A 109 -5.37 -3.80 20.93
CA ALA A 109 -4.16 -3.10 21.34
C ALA A 109 -3.67 -2.07 20.29
N GLY A 110 -4.07 -2.22 19.03
CA GLY A 110 -3.73 -1.28 17.95
C GLY A 110 -4.77 -0.17 17.78
N VAL A 111 -4.60 0.63 16.74
CA VAL A 111 -5.54 1.70 16.37
C VAL A 111 -6.87 1.09 15.95
N PRO A 112 -8.01 1.49 16.53
CA PRO A 112 -9.33 1.09 16.05
C PRO A 112 -9.56 1.64 14.64
N VAL A 113 -9.85 0.76 13.69
CA VAL A 113 -10.24 1.14 12.32
C VAL A 113 -11.65 0.68 12.01
N LEU A 114 -12.29 1.31 11.03
CA LEU A 114 -13.67 1.02 10.69
C LEU A 114 -13.82 -0.27 9.88
N ILE A 115 -12.82 -0.57 9.05
CA ILE A 115 -12.82 -1.71 8.13
C ILE A 115 -11.40 -2.09 7.74
N VAL A 116 -11.18 -3.38 7.51
CA VAL A 116 -10.00 -3.92 6.82
C VAL A 116 -10.50 -4.72 5.61
N THR A 117 -10.12 -4.29 4.41
CA THR A 117 -10.44 -4.97 3.15
C THR A 117 -9.21 -5.70 2.63
N ASP A 118 -9.32 -7.01 2.44
CA ASP A 118 -8.29 -7.86 1.84
C ASP A 118 -8.74 -8.29 0.45
N SER A 119 -7.94 -8.01 -0.57
CA SER A 119 -8.26 -8.30 -1.97
C SER A 119 -8.54 -9.77 -2.27
N HIS A 120 -7.86 -10.67 -1.56
CA HIS A 120 -8.07 -12.12 -1.71
C HIS A 120 -9.46 -12.54 -1.21
N ILE A 121 -9.90 -11.96 -0.08
CA ILE A 121 -11.20 -12.28 0.52
C ILE A 121 -12.34 -11.80 -0.37
N ILE A 122 -12.22 -10.58 -0.92
CA ILE A 122 -13.29 -10.00 -1.75
C ILE A 122 -13.18 -10.38 -3.24
N GLY A 123 -12.11 -11.06 -3.67
CA GLY A 123 -11.88 -11.49 -5.05
C GLY A 123 -11.60 -10.36 -6.03
N THR A 124 -11.20 -9.18 -5.54
CA THR A 124 -10.90 -8.01 -6.38
C THR A 124 -9.71 -7.25 -5.80
N ALA A 125 -8.74 -6.90 -6.65
CA ALA A 125 -7.50 -6.24 -6.25
C ALA A 125 -7.36 -4.85 -6.87
N LYS A 126 -6.56 -3.97 -6.25
CA LYS A 126 -6.11 -2.71 -6.85
C LYS A 126 -5.32 -3.00 -8.13
N PRO A 127 -5.45 -2.20 -9.19
CA PRO A 127 -6.09 -0.88 -9.26
C PRO A 127 -7.60 -0.90 -9.62
N HIS A 128 -8.27 -2.03 -9.53
CA HIS A 128 -9.71 -2.10 -9.83
C HIS A 128 -10.52 -1.38 -8.75
N ALA A 129 -11.40 -0.43 -9.15
CA ALA A 129 -12.19 0.38 -8.22
C ALA A 129 -13.05 -0.43 -7.23
N GLY A 130 -13.48 -1.63 -7.63
CA GLY A 130 -14.30 -2.52 -6.81
C GLY A 130 -13.68 -2.92 -5.47
N VAL A 131 -12.35 -2.89 -5.33
CA VAL A 131 -11.67 -3.20 -4.07
C VAL A 131 -11.97 -2.18 -2.97
N PHE A 132 -12.30 -0.95 -3.34
CA PHE A 132 -12.60 0.14 -2.41
C PHE A 132 -14.07 0.21 -1.99
N ARG A 133 -14.96 -0.54 -2.66
CA ARG A 133 -16.42 -0.42 -2.51
C ARG A 133 -16.89 -0.46 -1.06
N ASP A 134 -16.45 -1.47 -0.32
CA ASP A 134 -16.93 -1.70 1.04
C ASP A 134 -16.36 -0.65 2.02
N ALA A 135 -15.10 -0.23 1.81
CA ALA A 135 -14.50 0.86 2.58
C ALA A 135 -15.20 2.20 2.32
N ILE A 136 -15.52 2.49 1.05
CA ILE A 136 -16.30 3.69 0.67
C ILE A 136 -17.69 3.66 1.32
N ALA A 137 -18.38 2.52 1.29
CA ALA A 137 -19.71 2.40 1.89
C ALA A 137 -19.68 2.71 3.40
N VAL A 138 -18.70 2.16 4.14
CA VAL A 138 -18.51 2.43 5.57
C VAL A 138 -18.24 3.91 5.86
N MET A 139 -17.47 4.60 4.99
CA MET A 139 -17.22 6.05 5.14
C MET A 139 -18.48 6.86 4.81
N ASN A 140 -19.20 6.49 3.75
CA ASN A 140 -20.45 7.17 3.35
C ASN A 140 -21.54 7.03 4.43
N ASP A 141 -21.64 5.90 5.12
CA ASP A 141 -22.54 5.70 6.26
C ASP A 141 -22.23 6.64 7.44
N LYS A 142 -21.02 7.19 7.49
CA LYS A 142 -20.61 8.24 8.43
C LYS A 142 -20.79 9.67 7.89
N GLY A 143 -21.39 9.81 6.70
CA GLY A 143 -21.62 11.10 6.04
C GLY A 143 -20.37 11.68 5.35
N ILE A 144 -19.36 10.85 5.05
CA ILE A 144 -18.14 11.25 4.37
C ILE A 144 -18.25 10.86 2.90
N GLY A 145 -18.41 11.84 2.01
CA GLY A 145 -18.47 11.62 0.56
C GLY A 145 -17.12 11.19 0.00
N ASN A 146 -17.12 10.55 -1.19
CA ASN A 146 -15.93 10.03 -1.84
C ASN A 146 -14.85 11.10 -2.06
N ASP A 147 -15.25 12.32 -2.39
CA ASP A 147 -14.39 13.51 -2.58
C ASP A 147 -13.66 13.96 -1.32
N ARG A 148 -14.08 13.46 -0.16
CA ARG A 148 -13.49 13.73 1.16
C ARG A 148 -12.73 12.54 1.73
N ILE A 149 -12.56 11.47 0.97
CA ILE A 149 -11.79 10.29 1.35
C ILE A 149 -10.42 10.36 0.69
N ALA A 150 -9.37 10.54 1.48
CA ALA A 150 -8.00 10.39 1.02
C ALA A 150 -7.58 8.91 1.08
N TYR A 151 -6.97 8.42 0.02
CA TYR A 151 -6.37 7.09 -0.02
C TYR A 151 -4.86 7.18 -0.16
N VAL A 152 -4.15 6.60 0.78
CA VAL A 152 -2.67 6.64 0.84
C VAL A 152 -2.10 5.26 0.58
N GLY A 153 -1.17 5.18 -0.34
CA GLY A 153 -0.44 3.94 -0.64
C GLY A 153 0.92 4.22 -1.27
N ASP A 154 1.70 3.19 -1.54
CA ASP A 154 3.10 3.27 -1.98
C ASP A 154 3.31 2.84 -3.44
N SER A 155 2.25 2.50 -4.16
CA SER A 155 2.26 2.17 -5.59
C SER A 155 1.47 3.19 -6.40
N TYR A 156 2.12 3.76 -7.42
CA TYR A 156 1.39 4.68 -8.30
C TYR A 156 0.25 3.96 -9.04
N VAL A 157 0.52 2.78 -9.61
CA VAL A 157 -0.48 2.05 -10.40
C VAL A 157 -1.59 1.48 -9.52
N ASN A 158 -1.23 0.79 -8.43
CA ASN A 158 -2.24 0.17 -7.59
C ASN A 158 -3.01 1.19 -6.76
N ASP A 159 -2.31 2.14 -6.15
CA ASP A 159 -2.90 3.01 -5.15
C ASP A 159 -3.41 4.33 -5.76
N VAL A 160 -2.56 5.04 -6.50
CA VAL A 160 -2.97 6.35 -7.07
C VAL A 160 -4.00 6.17 -8.17
N VAL A 161 -3.71 5.31 -9.16
CA VAL A 161 -4.66 5.04 -10.25
C VAL A 161 -5.90 4.35 -9.72
N GLY A 162 -5.75 3.37 -8.81
CA GLY A 162 -6.87 2.67 -8.19
C GLY A 162 -7.81 3.61 -7.42
N ALA A 163 -7.28 4.50 -6.61
CA ALA A 163 -8.06 5.49 -5.87
C ALA A 163 -8.78 6.48 -6.81
N ARG A 164 -8.10 6.96 -7.86
CA ARG A 164 -8.72 7.80 -8.90
C ARG A 164 -9.90 7.10 -9.57
N ASN A 165 -9.73 5.81 -9.92
CA ASN A 165 -10.80 5.00 -10.52
C ASN A 165 -12.01 4.82 -9.59
N ALA A 166 -11.79 4.88 -8.28
CA ALA A 166 -12.84 4.82 -7.26
C ALA A 166 -13.42 6.18 -6.86
N GLY A 167 -12.94 7.28 -7.46
CA GLY A 167 -13.37 8.64 -7.14
C GLY A 167 -12.89 9.16 -5.78
N LEU A 168 -11.75 8.62 -5.31
CA LEU A 168 -11.09 9.03 -4.06
C LEU A 168 -9.97 10.02 -4.35
N HIS A 169 -9.49 10.72 -3.31
CA HIS A 169 -8.32 11.59 -3.38
C HIS A 169 -7.04 10.77 -3.12
N PRO A 170 -6.19 10.50 -4.14
CA PRO A 170 -5.00 9.70 -3.97
C PRO A 170 -3.82 10.51 -3.44
N ILE A 171 -3.07 9.92 -2.49
CA ILE A 171 -1.81 10.45 -1.98
C ILE A 171 -0.76 9.32 -2.04
N LEU A 172 0.36 9.56 -2.68
CA LEU A 172 1.44 8.58 -2.79
C LEU A 172 2.44 8.74 -1.63
N LEU A 173 2.67 7.65 -0.89
CA LEU A 173 3.71 7.58 0.12
C LEU A 173 5.05 7.27 -0.57
N ASP A 174 5.88 8.31 -0.74
CA ASP A 174 7.14 8.27 -1.48
C ASP A 174 8.31 8.83 -0.65
N PRO A 175 8.76 8.12 0.40
CA PRO A 175 9.77 8.62 1.35
C PRO A 175 11.15 8.86 0.73
N TYR A 176 11.39 8.37 -0.47
CA TYR A 176 12.70 8.49 -1.15
C TYR A 176 12.64 9.31 -2.43
N ASN A 177 11.45 9.86 -2.77
CA ASN A 177 11.23 10.64 -4.00
C ASN A 177 11.54 9.86 -5.29
N ASP A 178 11.31 8.55 -5.28
CA ASP A 178 11.52 7.68 -6.45
C ASP A 178 10.46 7.89 -7.52
N HIS A 179 9.26 8.37 -7.13
CA HIS A 179 8.11 8.59 -8.00
C HIS A 179 7.95 10.04 -8.46
N ALA A 180 9.04 10.85 -8.45
CA ALA A 180 8.99 12.28 -8.79
C ALA A 180 8.44 12.60 -10.21
N ARG A 181 8.47 11.61 -11.11
CA ARG A 181 7.97 11.74 -12.48
C ARG A 181 6.44 11.66 -12.63
N TYR A 182 5.76 11.15 -11.58
CA TYR A 182 4.31 10.95 -11.63
C TYR A 182 3.58 12.19 -11.13
N ASP A 183 2.50 12.55 -11.83
CA ASP A 183 1.63 13.65 -11.44
C ASP A 183 0.61 13.19 -10.39
N CYS A 184 1.00 13.30 -9.12
CA CYS A 184 0.15 13.03 -7.97
C CYS A 184 0.66 13.75 -6.72
N GLU A 185 -0.21 13.93 -5.74
CA GLU A 185 0.18 14.40 -4.41
C GLU A 185 1.04 13.34 -3.73
N ARG A 186 2.13 13.77 -3.09
CA ARG A 186 3.10 12.87 -2.45
C ARG A 186 3.46 13.35 -1.06
N ILE A 187 3.69 12.38 -0.19
CA ILE A 187 4.18 12.58 1.17
C ILE A 187 5.39 11.68 1.41
N SER A 188 6.31 12.11 2.24
CA SER A 188 7.48 11.31 2.64
C SER A 188 7.20 10.45 3.87
N SER A 189 6.17 10.78 4.63
CA SER A 189 5.74 10.02 5.82
C SER A 189 4.25 10.22 6.08
N LEU A 190 3.62 9.27 6.78
CA LEU A 190 2.21 9.39 7.19
C LEU A 190 1.96 10.57 8.16
N HIS A 191 2.99 11.10 8.82
CA HIS A 191 2.85 12.28 9.67
C HIS A 191 2.47 13.53 8.89
N GLU A 192 2.87 13.64 7.62
CA GLU A 192 2.55 14.79 6.77
C GLU A 192 1.07 14.87 6.43
N LEU A 193 0.33 13.76 6.46
CA LEU A 193 -1.12 13.75 6.24
C LEU A 193 -1.86 14.71 7.19
N LEU A 194 -1.40 14.84 8.43
CA LEU A 194 -2.02 15.71 9.44
C LEU A 194 -1.90 17.20 9.11
N ALA A 195 -1.07 17.56 8.15
CA ALA A 195 -0.95 18.94 7.66
C ALA A 195 -1.80 19.20 6.40
N LEU A 196 -2.35 18.13 5.79
CA LEU A 196 -3.15 18.19 4.55
C LEU A 196 -4.66 18.15 4.82
N ILE A 197 -5.09 17.86 6.05
CA ILE A 197 -6.49 17.66 6.47
C ILE A 197 -6.90 18.62 7.58
#